data_186491376f5857d65f9de39eced232e8
#
_entry.id   186491376f5857d65f9de39eced232e8
#
_cell.length_a   1.000
_cell.length_b   1.000
_cell.length_c   1.000
_cell.angle_alpha   90.00
_cell.angle_beta   90.00
_cell.angle_gamma   90.00
#
_symmetry.space_group_name_H-M   'P 1'
#
loop_
_entity.id
_entity.type
_entity.pdbx_description
1 polymer ?
#
loop_
_entity_poly.entity_id
_entity_poly.type
_entity_poly.pdbx_seq_one_letter_code
_entity_poly.pdbx_strand_id
1 'polypeptide(L)'
;MARILAVLGTNRRGGFTASVLKTACAGAEEVEGVETEIACLARYNFKPCLSSFWCARNGGLGCVLPDDMGERGEGSLFKKVAAAHGMLLATPVHTWGPSALAHMFWERLYPFLYSDGLNGMPFASMACATNQGFQRQAVEEMSKWAFCRSVLYLGGLAAHVMDAEKVHEAARALGRRVGEAARADEIEGRKTFGDEEKFAYFTDKPWKALDPYLDNVTDGSFQIEGSLPDRALNDGVFRKPEAIELVGQARAAFARVLVLRDQGELEEANRVLTQASAYWTRATWKEYVEDYVSKRDDVEPYREMPDEGV
;
A
#
# COMPACT_ATOMS: atom_id res chain seq x y z
N MET A 1 -4.40 21.04 14.91
CA MET A 1 -5.62 20.24 14.61
C MET A 1 -5.24 19.13 13.68
N ALA A 2 -5.55 17.89 14.06
CA ALA A 2 -5.28 16.73 13.23
C ALA A 2 -6.24 16.71 12.02
N ARG A 3 -5.68 16.48 10.83
CA ARG A 3 -6.43 16.44 9.57
C ARG A 3 -6.54 15.02 9.08
N ILE A 4 -7.75 14.56 8.81
CA ILE A 4 -7.99 13.24 8.20
C ILE A 4 -8.50 13.45 6.78
N LEU A 5 -7.80 12.88 5.81
CA LEU A 5 -8.25 12.83 4.43
C LEU A 5 -9.18 11.64 4.22
N ALA A 6 -10.46 11.90 3.98
CA ALA A 6 -11.47 10.89 3.69
C ALA A 6 -11.63 10.74 2.17
N VAL A 7 -11.08 9.68 1.60
CA VAL A 7 -11.04 9.44 0.16
C VAL A 7 -12.23 8.61 -0.28
N LEU A 8 -13.02 9.16 -1.22
CA LEU A 8 -14.18 8.50 -1.81
C LEU A 8 -13.88 7.97 -3.21
N GLY A 9 -13.70 6.66 -3.34
CA GLY A 9 -13.35 5.95 -4.58
C GLY A 9 -14.54 5.62 -5.49
N THR A 10 -15.51 6.53 -5.63
CA THR A 10 -16.67 6.34 -6.52
C THR A 10 -17.11 7.65 -7.16
N ASN A 11 -17.71 7.55 -8.34
CA ASN A 11 -18.35 8.68 -9.03
C ASN A 11 -19.71 9.07 -8.41
N ARG A 12 -20.33 8.17 -7.66
CA ARG A 12 -21.67 8.37 -7.09
C ARG A 12 -21.57 9.14 -5.78
N ARG A 13 -22.10 10.35 -5.75
CA ARG A 13 -21.99 11.28 -4.60
C ARG A 13 -22.94 10.94 -3.42
N GLY A 14 -24.05 10.27 -3.66
CA GLY A 14 -25.12 9.99 -2.69
C GLY A 14 -25.42 8.51 -2.51
N GLY A 15 -24.46 7.62 -2.75
CA GLY A 15 -24.64 6.17 -2.60
C GLY A 15 -24.22 5.65 -1.21
N PHE A 16 -24.43 4.35 -0.99
CA PHE A 16 -24.09 3.66 0.26
C PHE A 16 -22.63 3.85 0.68
N THR A 17 -21.67 3.75 -0.26
CA THR A 17 -20.24 3.99 0.02
C THR A 17 -19.99 5.40 0.58
N ALA A 18 -20.63 6.42 -0.01
CA ALA A 18 -20.48 7.79 0.49
C ALA A 18 -21.13 8.00 1.87
N SER A 19 -22.25 7.34 2.12
CA SER A 19 -22.93 7.34 3.42
C SER A 19 -22.05 6.71 4.52
N VAL A 20 -21.46 5.55 4.25
CA VAL A 20 -20.54 4.85 5.17
C VAL A 20 -19.31 5.72 5.48
N LEU A 21 -18.70 6.33 4.44
CA LEU A 21 -17.55 7.23 4.65
C LEU A 21 -17.92 8.44 5.51
N LYS A 22 -19.07 9.08 5.26
CA LYS A 22 -19.52 10.23 6.07
C LYS A 22 -19.74 9.85 7.53
N THR A 23 -20.26 8.63 7.79
CA THR A 23 -20.42 8.15 9.16
C THR A 23 -19.05 7.92 9.84
N ALA A 24 -18.06 7.41 9.10
CA ALA A 24 -16.70 7.29 9.62
C ALA A 24 -16.08 8.68 9.91
N CYS A 25 -16.29 9.66 9.03
CA CYS A 25 -15.87 11.05 9.28
C CYS A 25 -16.49 11.60 10.56
N ALA A 26 -17.81 11.45 10.73
CA ALA A 26 -18.50 11.88 11.94
C ALA A 26 -17.93 11.22 13.21
N GLY A 27 -17.56 9.91 13.13
CA GLY A 27 -16.90 9.22 14.23
C GLY A 27 -15.50 9.78 14.55
N ALA A 28 -14.72 10.14 13.52
CA ALA A 28 -13.42 10.76 13.70
C ALA A 28 -13.51 12.17 14.33
N GLU A 29 -14.50 12.95 13.94
CA GLU A 29 -14.74 14.32 14.45
C GLU A 29 -15.30 14.36 15.89
N GLU A 30 -15.70 13.20 16.45
CA GLU A 30 -15.99 13.08 17.88
C GLU A 30 -14.73 13.21 18.76
N VAL A 31 -13.54 13.07 18.16
CA VAL A 31 -12.27 13.27 18.84
C VAL A 31 -11.92 14.75 18.80
N GLU A 32 -11.73 15.35 19.97
CA GLU A 32 -11.40 16.77 20.09
C GLU A 32 -10.13 17.14 19.33
N GLY A 33 -10.20 18.18 18.51
CA GLY A 33 -9.07 18.66 17.71
C GLY A 33 -8.82 17.86 16.42
N VAL A 34 -9.81 17.08 15.96
CA VAL A 34 -9.80 16.37 14.68
C VAL A 34 -10.78 17.01 13.69
N GLU A 35 -10.36 17.18 12.46
CA GLU A 35 -11.18 17.61 11.32
C GLU A 35 -11.05 16.62 10.17
N THR A 36 -12.12 16.45 9.39
CA THR A 36 -12.09 15.58 8.20
C THR A 36 -12.32 16.39 6.93
N GLU A 37 -11.65 16.00 5.84
CA GLU A 37 -11.87 16.53 4.50
C GLU A 37 -12.20 15.39 3.53
N ILE A 38 -13.36 15.45 2.85
CA ILE A 38 -13.75 14.44 1.88
C ILE A 38 -13.20 14.78 0.49
N ALA A 39 -12.28 13.96 -0.01
CA ALA A 39 -11.78 13.97 -1.38
C ALA A 39 -12.55 12.95 -2.24
N CYS A 40 -13.51 13.41 -3.03
CA CYS A 40 -14.18 12.58 -4.03
C CYS A 40 -13.28 12.45 -5.25
N LEU A 41 -12.69 11.27 -5.48
CA LEU A 41 -11.71 11.04 -6.55
C LEU A 41 -12.22 11.40 -7.94
N ALA A 42 -13.51 11.24 -8.18
CA ALA A 42 -14.14 11.61 -9.45
C ALA A 42 -14.10 13.12 -9.79
N ARG A 43 -13.69 13.96 -8.86
CA ARG A 43 -13.56 15.42 -9.07
C ARG A 43 -12.13 15.85 -9.38
N TYR A 44 -11.18 14.94 -9.28
CA TYR A 44 -9.78 15.19 -9.55
C TYR A 44 -9.41 14.62 -10.92
N ASN A 45 -8.57 15.34 -11.62
CA ASN A 45 -8.02 14.89 -12.89
C ASN A 45 -6.64 14.30 -12.62
N PHE A 46 -6.52 12.98 -12.69
CA PHE A 46 -5.22 12.30 -12.60
C PHE A 46 -5.25 11.01 -13.42
N LYS A 47 -4.09 10.62 -13.91
CA LYS A 47 -3.89 9.50 -14.81
C LYS A 47 -3.13 8.36 -14.10
N PRO A 48 -3.14 7.14 -14.65
CA PRO A 48 -2.27 6.06 -14.19
C PRO A 48 -0.79 6.46 -14.18
N CYS A 49 0.02 5.76 -13.41
CA CYS A 49 1.46 5.94 -13.37
C CYS A 49 2.10 5.58 -14.72
N LEU A 50 3.05 6.37 -15.19
CA LEU A 50 3.84 6.10 -16.40
C LEU A 50 5.05 5.20 -16.14
N SER A 51 5.28 4.76 -14.91
CA SER A 51 6.48 4.02 -14.52
C SER A 51 7.79 4.70 -14.92
N SER A 52 7.81 6.04 -14.93
CA SER A 52 9.00 6.84 -15.30
C SER A 52 10.08 6.88 -14.22
N PHE A 53 9.80 6.40 -13.02
CA PHE A 53 10.66 6.51 -11.83
C PHE A 53 11.16 7.93 -11.50
N TRP A 54 10.53 8.96 -12.06
CA TRP A 54 10.88 10.34 -11.74
C TRP A 54 10.82 10.62 -10.24
N CYS A 55 9.80 10.11 -9.55
CA CYS A 55 9.66 10.20 -8.10
C CYS A 55 10.83 9.56 -7.35
N ALA A 56 11.33 8.40 -7.79
CA ALA A 56 12.48 7.73 -7.20
C ALA A 56 13.77 8.60 -7.34
N ARG A 57 14.00 9.16 -8.54
CA ARG A 57 15.15 10.03 -8.82
C ARG A 57 15.15 11.33 -8.00
N ASN A 58 13.96 11.77 -7.59
CA ASN A 58 13.78 13.03 -6.86
C ASN A 58 13.39 12.81 -5.39
N GLY A 59 13.76 11.66 -4.79
CA GLY A 59 13.58 11.40 -3.36
C GLY A 59 12.12 11.43 -2.89
N GLY A 60 11.18 11.12 -3.79
CA GLY A 60 9.76 11.09 -3.44
C GLY A 60 9.08 12.45 -3.33
N LEU A 61 9.70 13.53 -3.83
CA LEU A 61 9.13 14.89 -3.76
C LEU A 61 7.82 15.07 -4.54
N GLY A 62 7.37 14.06 -5.27
CA GLY A 62 6.11 14.10 -6.02
C GLY A 62 6.18 13.28 -7.29
N CYS A 63 5.24 13.51 -8.20
CA CYS A 63 5.18 12.93 -9.53
C CYS A 63 5.25 14.05 -10.57
N VAL A 64 5.89 13.78 -11.71
CA VAL A 64 6.11 14.77 -12.79
C VAL A 64 4.86 15.01 -13.64
N LEU A 65 3.88 14.12 -13.61
CA LEU A 65 2.66 14.26 -14.41
C LEU A 65 1.93 15.58 -14.10
N PRO A 66 1.43 16.31 -15.12
CA PRO A 66 0.71 17.57 -14.94
C PRO A 66 -0.76 17.30 -14.58
N ASP A 67 -1.00 16.79 -13.37
CA ASP A 67 -2.32 16.43 -12.87
C ASP A 67 -2.41 16.60 -11.33
N ASP A 68 -3.62 16.42 -10.76
CA ASP A 68 -3.89 16.63 -9.35
C ASP A 68 -3.06 15.74 -8.38
N MET A 69 -2.48 14.65 -8.87
CA MET A 69 -1.57 13.77 -8.10
C MET A 69 -0.10 13.97 -8.49
N GLY A 70 0.22 14.97 -9.27
CA GLY A 70 1.53 15.20 -9.84
C GLY A 70 2.05 16.61 -9.65
N GLU A 71 2.37 17.31 -10.76
CA GLU A 71 2.94 18.65 -10.78
C GLU A 71 4.17 18.79 -9.87
N ARG A 72 5.00 17.75 -9.81
CA ARG A 72 6.21 17.67 -8.96
C ARG A 72 5.91 17.89 -7.47
N GLY A 73 4.76 17.38 -7.00
CA GLY A 73 4.30 17.54 -5.62
C GLY A 73 3.36 18.72 -5.39
N GLU A 74 3.09 19.53 -6.42
CA GLU A 74 2.21 20.68 -6.32
C GLU A 74 0.74 20.35 -6.62
N GLY A 75 0.45 19.14 -7.12
CA GLY A 75 -0.90 18.68 -7.42
C GLY A 75 -1.84 18.78 -6.22
N SER A 76 -3.07 19.21 -6.48
CA SER A 76 -4.03 19.57 -5.41
C SER A 76 -4.38 18.40 -4.49
N LEU A 77 -4.55 17.19 -5.05
CA LEU A 77 -4.83 15.97 -4.28
C LEU A 77 -3.56 15.43 -3.61
N PHE A 78 -2.41 15.52 -4.27
CA PHE A 78 -1.12 15.14 -3.68
C PHE A 78 -0.84 15.93 -2.38
N LYS A 79 -1.01 17.25 -2.41
CA LYS A 79 -0.84 18.11 -1.23
C LYS A 79 -1.76 17.73 -0.07
N LYS A 80 -3.02 17.35 -0.37
CA LYS A 80 -3.96 16.90 0.66
C LYS A 80 -3.50 15.62 1.34
N VAL A 81 -2.98 14.67 0.56
CA VAL A 81 -2.39 13.43 1.11
C VAL A 81 -1.16 13.75 1.96
N ALA A 82 -0.26 14.60 1.45
CA ALA A 82 0.98 14.96 2.16
C ALA A 82 0.72 15.70 3.49
N ALA A 83 -0.36 16.47 3.57
CA ALA A 83 -0.71 17.24 4.75
C ALA A 83 -1.59 16.48 5.77
N ALA A 84 -1.98 15.25 5.46
CA ALA A 84 -2.86 14.47 6.31
C ALA A 84 -2.12 13.79 7.47
N HIS A 85 -2.75 13.78 8.65
CA HIS A 85 -2.33 13.02 9.81
C HIS A 85 -2.98 11.63 9.86
N GLY A 86 -4.01 11.39 9.05
CA GLY A 86 -4.67 10.10 8.89
C GLY A 86 -5.48 10.04 7.61
N MET A 87 -5.83 8.83 7.17
CA MET A 87 -6.60 8.62 5.94
C MET A 87 -7.69 7.56 6.13
N LEU A 88 -8.87 7.86 5.61
CA LEU A 88 -9.99 6.93 5.43
C LEU A 88 -10.19 6.72 3.93
N LEU A 89 -10.24 5.46 3.46
CA LEU A 89 -10.54 5.14 2.06
C LEU A 89 -11.81 4.30 1.97
N ALA A 90 -12.83 4.83 1.31
CA ALA A 90 -14.04 4.08 1.01
C ALA A 90 -14.22 3.86 -0.49
N THR A 91 -14.47 2.62 -0.87
CA THR A 91 -14.65 2.21 -2.26
C THR A 91 -15.84 1.27 -2.42
N PRO A 92 -16.61 1.33 -3.52
CA PRO A 92 -17.52 0.26 -3.86
C PRO A 92 -16.74 -0.97 -4.33
N VAL A 93 -17.36 -2.13 -4.19
CA VAL A 93 -16.85 -3.36 -4.82
C VAL A 93 -17.27 -3.38 -6.28
N HIS A 94 -16.30 -3.36 -7.17
CA HIS A 94 -16.47 -3.52 -8.61
C HIS A 94 -15.61 -4.70 -9.09
N THR A 95 -16.19 -5.60 -9.89
CA THR A 95 -15.43 -6.78 -10.39
C THR A 95 -14.72 -7.54 -9.25
N TRP A 96 -15.45 -7.70 -8.13
CA TRP A 96 -15.05 -8.42 -6.91
C TRP A 96 -13.90 -7.79 -6.10
N GLY A 97 -13.42 -6.63 -6.49
CA GLY A 97 -12.34 -5.89 -5.81
C GLY A 97 -12.69 -4.41 -5.60
N PRO A 98 -11.75 -3.62 -5.09
CA PRO A 98 -11.89 -2.17 -5.02
C PRO A 98 -12.10 -1.55 -6.41
N SER A 99 -12.72 -0.38 -6.48
CA SER A 99 -12.94 0.31 -7.76
C SER A 99 -11.63 0.71 -8.46
N ALA A 100 -11.64 0.84 -9.78
CA ALA A 100 -10.50 1.31 -10.56
C ALA A 100 -9.98 2.68 -10.07
N LEU A 101 -10.87 3.58 -9.64
CA LEU A 101 -10.46 4.87 -9.05
C LEU A 101 -9.65 4.71 -7.77
N ALA A 102 -10.03 3.77 -6.90
CA ALA A 102 -9.28 3.50 -5.67
C ALA A 102 -7.91 2.90 -5.98
N HIS A 103 -7.83 1.98 -6.94
CA HIS A 103 -6.57 1.42 -7.44
C HIS A 103 -5.65 2.50 -8.01
N MET A 104 -6.17 3.30 -8.93
CA MET A 104 -5.39 4.36 -9.57
C MET A 104 -4.90 5.40 -8.55
N PHE A 105 -5.73 5.78 -7.58
CA PHE A 105 -5.32 6.66 -6.49
C PHE A 105 -4.16 6.06 -5.69
N TRP A 106 -4.28 4.78 -5.29
CA TRP A 106 -3.26 4.11 -4.50
C TRP A 106 -1.94 3.91 -5.28
N GLU A 107 -2.03 3.58 -6.55
CA GLU A 107 -0.88 3.52 -7.44
C GLU A 107 -0.12 4.86 -7.48
N ARG A 108 -0.84 5.97 -7.57
CA ARG A 108 -0.25 7.31 -7.63
C ARG A 108 0.36 7.80 -6.31
N LEU A 109 0.30 7.00 -5.23
CA LEU A 109 1.03 7.24 -3.99
C LEU A 109 2.49 6.74 -4.03
N TYR A 110 3.00 6.33 -5.20
CA TYR A 110 4.40 5.91 -5.37
C TYR A 110 5.45 6.92 -4.85
N PRO A 111 5.30 8.25 -5.01
CA PRO A 111 6.26 9.20 -4.46
C PRO A 111 6.50 9.02 -2.97
N PHE A 112 5.45 8.72 -2.21
CA PHE A 112 5.55 8.52 -0.76
C PHE A 112 6.31 7.25 -0.36
N LEU A 113 6.48 6.28 -1.27
CA LEU A 113 7.33 5.12 -1.02
C LEU A 113 8.83 5.53 -0.94
N TYR A 114 9.24 6.50 -1.74
CA TYR A 114 10.63 6.97 -1.79
C TYR A 114 10.94 8.08 -0.79
N SER A 115 9.94 8.78 -0.30
CA SER A 115 10.09 9.80 0.75
C SER A 115 9.77 9.27 2.15
N ASP A 116 9.29 8.02 2.25
CA ASP A 116 8.76 7.44 3.49
C ASP A 116 7.58 8.23 4.11
N GLY A 117 6.98 9.12 3.31
CA GLY A 117 6.03 10.14 3.78
C GLY A 117 4.69 9.60 4.31
N LEU A 118 4.34 8.34 4.03
CA LEU A 118 3.15 7.68 4.57
C LEU A 118 3.47 6.64 5.65
N ASN A 119 4.74 6.37 5.93
CA ASN A 119 5.11 5.39 6.93
C ASN A 119 4.53 5.75 8.30
N GLY A 120 3.79 4.81 8.89
CA GLY A 120 3.12 4.98 10.17
C GLY A 120 1.85 5.84 10.15
N MET A 121 1.44 6.41 9.00
CA MET A 121 0.22 7.22 8.93
C MET A 121 -1.03 6.38 9.27
N PRO A 122 -1.88 6.80 10.21
CA PRO A 122 -3.14 6.13 10.53
C PRO A 122 -4.03 5.95 9.29
N PHE A 123 -4.40 4.71 9.00
CA PHE A 123 -5.19 4.37 7.82
C PHE A 123 -6.26 3.33 8.12
N ALA A 124 -7.46 3.54 7.61
CA ALA A 124 -8.51 2.53 7.56
C ALA A 124 -9.19 2.47 6.21
N SER A 125 -9.65 1.28 5.84
CA SER A 125 -10.30 1.01 4.56
C SER A 125 -11.75 0.55 4.73
N MET A 126 -12.61 0.89 3.76
CA MET A 126 -14.01 0.48 3.73
C MET A 126 -14.37 0.01 2.32
N ALA A 127 -14.82 -1.24 2.19
CA ALA A 127 -15.30 -1.80 0.93
C ALA A 127 -16.81 -2.03 1.03
N CYS A 128 -17.58 -1.41 0.14
CA CYS A 128 -19.02 -1.38 0.19
C CYS A 128 -19.65 -2.17 -0.96
N ALA A 129 -20.50 -3.14 -0.64
CA ALA A 129 -21.21 -3.96 -1.61
C ALA A 129 -22.75 -3.88 -1.45
N THR A 130 -23.44 -4.08 -2.57
CA THR A 130 -24.91 -4.10 -2.62
C THR A 130 -25.46 -5.36 -3.30
N ASN A 131 -24.59 -6.26 -3.75
CA ASN A 131 -24.90 -7.43 -4.56
C ASN A 131 -24.26 -8.68 -3.91
N GLN A 132 -23.56 -9.49 -4.66
CA GLN A 132 -23.00 -10.79 -4.23
C GLN A 132 -21.95 -10.65 -3.09
N GLY A 133 -21.48 -9.45 -2.80
CA GLY A 133 -20.50 -9.24 -1.74
C GLY A 133 -19.08 -9.03 -2.26
N PHE A 134 -18.14 -9.89 -1.84
CA PHE A 134 -16.69 -9.76 -2.04
C PHE A 134 -16.06 -8.55 -1.34
N GLN A 135 -16.80 -7.87 -0.48
CA GLN A 135 -16.28 -6.75 0.30
C GLN A 135 -15.17 -7.17 1.27
N ARG A 136 -15.18 -8.42 1.76
CA ARG A 136 -14.10 -8.95 2.62
C ARG A 136 -12.79 -9.07 1.83
N GLN A 137 -12.86 -9.61 0.61
CA GLN A 137 -11.71 -9.74 -0.28
C GLN A 137 -11.16 -8.37 -0.67
N ALA A 138 -12.04 -7.40 -0.96
CA ALA A 138 -11.62 -6.03 -1.24
C ALA A 138 -10.94 -5.36 -0.04
N VAL A 139 -11.38 -5.63 1.20
CA VAL A 139 -10.71 -5.17 2.43
C VAL A 139 -9.33 -5.82 2.58
N GLU A 140 -9.21 -7.12 2.30
CA GLU A 140 -7.94 -7.84 2.32
C GLU A 140 -6.96 -7.24 1.31
N GLU A 141 -7.41 -6.95 0.10
CA GLU A 141 -6.59 -6.31 -0.93
C GLU A 141 -6.11 -4.91 -0.49
N MET A 142 -7.00 -4.08 0.08
CA MET A 142 -6.60 -2.78 0.62
C MET A 142 -5.66 -2.88 1.84
N SER A 143 -5.74 -3.95 2.62
CA SER A 143 -4.78 -4.26 3.68
C SER A 143 -3.38 -4.55 3.12
N LYS A 144 -3.30 -5.27 1.99
CA LYS A 144 -2.04 -5.47 1.25
C LYS A 144 -1.45 -4.15 0.74
N TRP A 145 -2.31 -3.24 0.26
CA TRP A 145 -1.87 -1.91 -0.14
C TRP A 145 -1.29 -1.12 1.04
N ALA A 146 -1.93 -1.20 2.21
CA ALA A 146 -1.45 -0.59 3.44
C ALA A 146 -0.06 -1.11 3.83
N PHE A 147 0.15 -2.42 3.73
CA PHE A 147 1.47 -3.04 3.90
C PHE A 147 2.50 -2.45 2.93
N CYS A 148 2.19 -2.36 1.64
CA CYS A 148 3.11 -1.83 0.63
C CYS A 148 3.52 -0.36 0.83
N ARG A 149 2.77 0.42 1.61
CA ARG A 149 3.07 1.82 1.94
C ARG A 149 3.47 2.03 3.39
N SER A 150 3.61 0.97 4.16
CA SER A 150 3.96 1.02 5.58
C SER A 150 3.05 1.93 6.42
N VAL A 151 1.77 2.08 6.03
CA VAL A 151 0.82 2.87 6.83
C VAL A 151 0.38 2.08 8.07
N LEU A 152 0.01 2.77 9.13
CA LEU A 152 -0.58 2.18 10.33
C LEU A 152 -2.02 1.75 10.05
N TYR A 153 -2.22 0.48 9.69
CA TYR A 153 -3.53 -0.06 9.31
C TYR A 153 -4.40 -0.35 10.54
N LEU A 154 -5.36 0.52 10.83
CA LEU A 154 -6.24 0.43 11.99
C LEU A 154 -7.46 -0.48 11.79
N GLY A 155 -7.60 -1.05 10.63
CA GLY A 155 -8.61 -2.03 10.30
C GLY A 155 -9.37 -1.72 9.01
N GLY A 156 -10.22 -2.69 8.61
CA GLY A 156 -11.07 -2.58 7.44
C GLY A 156 -12.53 -2.91 7.76
N LEU A 157 -13.43 -2.21 7.10
CA LEU A 157 -14.87 -2.46 7.19
C LEU A 157 -15.37 -3.09 5.88
N ALA A 158 -15.74 -4.35 5.96
CA ALA A 158 -16.42 -5.07 4.89
C ALA A 158 -17.93 -4.79 4.99
N ALA A 159 -18.41 -3.79 4.27
CA ALA A 159 -19.76 -3.22 4.38
C ALA A 159 -20.71 -3.81 3.34
N HIS A 160 -21.82 -4.40 3.75
CA HIS A 160 -22.89 -4.79 2.87
C HIS A 160 -24.17 -4.01 3.18
N VAL A 161 -24.91 -3.59 2.16
CA VAL A 161 -26.11 -2.75 2.32
C VAL A 161 -27.20 -3.44 3.16
N MET A 162 -27.25 -4.77 3.15
CA MET A 162 -28.22 -5.53 3.94
C MET A 162 -28.02 -5.38 5.46
N ASP A 163 -26.83 -5.01 5.90
CA ASP A 163 -26.46 -4.80 7.30
C ASP A 163 -26.22 -3.31 7.61
N ALA A 164 -26.92 -2.41 6.90
CA ALA A 164 -26.59 -0.97 6.90
C ALA A 164 -26.48 -0.35 8.30
N GLU A 165 -27.35 -0.70 9.24
CA GLU A 165 -27.33 -0.18 10.61
C GLU A 165 -26.04 -0.55 11.34
N LYS A 166 -25.69 -1.84 11.35
CA LYS A 166 -24.45 -2.35 11.95
C LYS A 166 -23.19 -1.78 11.25
N VAL A 167 -23.28 -1.62 9.93
CA VAL A 167 -22.21 -1.02 9.12
C VAL A 167 -21.96 0.42 9.53
N HIS A 168 -23.01 1.22 9.73
CA HIS A 168 -22.86 2.61 10.17
C HIS A 168 -22.28 2.71 11.58
N GLU A 169 -22.71 1.85 12.49
CA GLU A 169 -22.14 1.77 13.85
C GLU A 169 -20.63 1.42 13.78
N ALA A 170 -20.27 0.38 13.03
CA ALA A 170 -18.87 -0.02 12.85
C ALA A 170 -18.04 1.05 12.13
N ALA A 171 -18.60 1.77 11.15
CA ALA A 171 -17.94 2.86 10.47
C ALA A 171 -17.62 4.02 11.41
N ARG A 172 -18.56 4.39 12.28
CA ARG A 172 -18.35 5.43 13.32
C ARG A 172 -17.24 5.03 14.28
N ALA A 173 -17.24 3.80 14.77
CA ALA A 173 -16.20 3.28 15.66
C ALA A 173 -14.83 3.23 14.96
N LEU A 174 -14.77 2.82 13.69
CA LEU A 174 -13.54 2.81 12.90
C LEU A 174 -13.01 4.24 12.68
N GLY A 175 -13.88 5.18 12.35
CA GLY A 175 -13.55 6.58 12.21
C GLY A 175 -12.96 7.18 13.49
N ARG A 176 -13.56 6.91 14.64
CA ARG A 176 -13.05 7.38 15.95
C ARG A 176 -11.62 6.85 16.19
N ARG A 177 -11.36 5.56 15.95
CA ARG A 177 -9.99 5.00 16.10
C ARG A 177 -8.97 5.71 15.21
N VAL A 178 -9.34 6.04 13.96
CA VAL A 178 -8.47 6.81 13.08
C VAL A 178 -8.29 8.24 13.61
N GLY A 179 -9.35 8.84 14.15
CA GLY A 179 -9.30 10.17 14.80
C GLY A 179 -8.33 10.19 15.98
N GLU A 180 -8.44 9.22 16.88
CA GLU A 180 -7.55 9.09 18.06
C GLU A 180 -6.08 8.94 17.63
N ALA A 181 -5.81 8.07 16.67
CA ALA A 181 -4.46 7.85 16.17
C ALA A 181 -3.90 9.08 15.40
N ALA A 182 -4.72 9.74 14.59
CA ALA A 182 -4.32 10.95 13.88
C ALA A 182 -4.07 12.12 14.84
N ARG A 183 -4.82 12.19 15.94
CA ARG A 183 -4.60 13.19 16.99
C ARG A 183 -3.29 12.94 17.74
N ALA A 184 -3.00 11.68 18.04
CA ALA A 184 -1.71 11.29 18.62
C ALA A 184 -0.54 11.62 17.67
N ASP A 185 -0.67 11.32 16.37
CA ASP A 185 0.31 11.65 15.32
C ASP A 185 0.60 13.17 15.27
N GLU A 186 -0.43 13.99 15.41
CA GLU A 186 -0.28 15.46 15.39
C GLU A 186 0.40 16.00 16.66
N ILE A 187 0.14 15.41 17.82
CA ILE A 187 0.67 15.91 19.11
C ILE A 187 2.07 15.36 19.39
N GLU A 188 2.26 14.07 19.20
CA GLU A 188 3.46 13.34 19.62
C GLU A 188 4.48 13.16 18.48
N GLY A 189 4.05 13.40 17.25
CA GLY A 189 4.78 13.06 16.03
C GLY A 189 4.52 11.62 15.60
N ARG A 190 4.63 11.39 14.30
CA ARG A 190 4.33 10.10 13.67
C ARG A 190 5.34 9.03 14.05
N LYS A 191 4.85 7.89 14.54
CA LYS A 191 5.66 6.70 14.76
C LYS A 191 5.79 5.93 13.44
N THR A 192 7.01 5.79 12.95
CA THR A 192 7.30 5.04 11.73
C THR A 192 7.66 3.60 12.04
N PHE A 193 7.35 2.69 11.11
CA PHE A 193 7.78 1.30 11.18
C PHE A 193 9.22 1.17 10.73
N GLY A 194 10.04 0.48 11.51
CA GLY A 194 11.29 -0.08 11.05
C GLY A 194 11.07 -1.32 10.16
N ASP A 195 12.09 -1.73 9.44
CA ASP A 195 12.01 -2.90 8.54
C ASP A 195 11.56 -4.17 9.26
N GLU A 196 11.99 -4.39 10.52
CA GLU A 196 11.64 -5.57 11.29
C GLU A 196 10.20 -5.55 11.84
N GLU A 197 9.65 -4.38 12.11
CA GLU A 197 8.33 -4.23 12.71
C GLU A 197 7.19 -4.45 11.71
N LYS A 198 7.41 -4.13 10.44
CA LYS A 198 6.39 -4.12 9.40
C LYS A 198 5.70 -5.48 9.22
N PHE A 199 6.46 -6.56 9.06
CA PHE A 199 5.89 -7.90 8.88
C PHE A 199 5.22 -8.41 10.16
N ALA A 200 5.82 -8.18 11.32
CA ALA A 200 5.24 -8.53 12.61
C ALA A 200 3.89 -7.83 12.83
N TYR A 201 3.83 -6.53 12.50
CA TYR A 201 2.60 -5.75 12.62
C TYR A 201 1.45 -6.30 11.77
N PHE A 202 1.73 -6.86 10.58
CA PHE A 202 0.70 -7.37 9.67
C PHE A 202 0.31 -8.84 9.91
N THR A 203 0.85 -9.49 10.93
CA THR A 203 0.56 -10.91 11.24
C THR A 203 -0.92 -11.17 11.52
N ASP A 204 -1.62 -10.24 12.16
CA ASP A 204 -3.04 -10.34 12.54
C ASP A 204 -3.99 -9.52 11.64
N LYS A 205 -3.47 -8.88 10.59
CA LYS A 205 -4.26 -8.08 9.67
C LYS A 205 -4.99 -8.95 8.63
N PRO A 206 -5.98 -8.42 7.91
CA PRO A 206 -6.67 -9.16 6.85
C PRO A 206 -5.71 -9.79 5.85
N TRP A 207 -4.69 -9.08 5.41
CA TRP A 207 -3.57 -9.64 4.67
C TRP A 207 -2.42 -9.96 5.60
N LYS A 208 -2.26 -11.25 5.91
CA LYS A 208 -1.16 -11.78 6.72
C LYS A 208 0.04 -11.96 5.82
N ALA A 209 1.07 -11.13 6.00
CA ALA A 209 2.14 -10.99 5.02
C ALA A 209 3.01 -12.26 4.81
N LEU A 210 3.23 -13.08 5.84
CA LEU A 210 4.19 -14.19 5.80
C LEU A 210 3.86 -15.21 4.71
N ASP A 211 2.71 -15.88 4.83
CA ASP A 211 2.34 -16.96 3.89
C ASP A 211 2.11 -16.46 2.46
N PRO A 212 1.37 -15.37 2.19
CA PRO A 212 1.25 -14.85 0.83
C PRO A 212 2.57 -14.39 0.21
N TYR A 213 3.50 -13.90 1.01
CA TYR A 213 4.83 -13.51 0.51
C TYR A 213 5.64 -14.75 0.12
N LEU A 214 5.66 -15.78 0.97
CA LEU A 214 6.33 -17.04 0.68
C LEU A 214 5.70 -17.75 -0.50
N ASP A 215 4.36 -17.82 -0.58
CA ASP A 215 3.62 -18.37 -1.71
C ASP A 215 4.08 -17.74 -3.03
N ASN A 216 4.15 -16.41 -3.08
CA ASN A 216 4.62 -15.69 -4.26
C ASN A 216 6.09 -15.96 -4.60
N VAL A 217 6.98 -15.99 -3.60
CA VAL A 217 8.43 -16.21 -3.84
C VAL A 217 8.74 -17.64 -4.26
N THR A 218 7.98 -18.62 -3.76
CA THR A 218 8.19 -20.05 -4.01
C THR A 218 7.27 -20.63 -5.08
N ASP A 219 6.48 -19.81 -5.75
CA ASP A 219 5.50 -20.23 -6.76
C ASP A 219 4.53 -21.31 -6.22
N GLY A 220 4.05 -21.10 -4.99
CA GLY A 220 3.11 -21.97 -4.29
C GLY A 220 3.70 -23.25 -3.71
N SER A 221 4.99 -23.54 -3.94
CA SER A 221 5.61 -24.79 -3.49
C SER A 221 6.01 -24.81 -2.02
N PHE A 222 6.22 -23.63 -1.42
CA PHE A 222 6.81 -23.45 -0.09
C PHE A 222 8.15 -24.17 0.07
N GLN A 223 8.93 -24.26 -1.04
CA GLN A 223 10.27 -24.84 -1.09
C GLN A 223 11.25 -23.81 -1.64
N ILE A 224 12.51 -23.88 -1.17
CA ILE A 224 13.53 -22.94 -1.66
C ILE A 224 14.02 -23.31 -3.05
N GLU A 225 14.05 -24.59 -3.36
CA GLU A 225 14.38 -25.12 -4.69
C GLU A 225 13.28 -24.69 -5.67
N GLY A 226 13.68 -24.06 -6.77
CA GLY A 226 12.77 -23.53 -7.79
C GLY A 226 12.10 -22.20 -7.41
N SER A 227 12.41 -21.63 -6.23
CA SER A 227 11.95 -20.28 -5.85
C SER A 227 12.51 -19.19 -6.76
N LEU A 228 11.93 -17.99 -6.72
CA LEU A 228 12.43 -16.85 -7.50
C LEU A 228 13.94 -16.59 -7.30
N PRO A 229 14.49 -16.49 -6.07
CA PRO A 229 15.92 -16.31 -5.89
C PRO A 229 16.75 -17.54 -6.33
N ASP A 230 16.23 -18.74 -6.19
CA ASP A 230 16.92 -19.95 -6.66
C ASP A 230 17.03 -19.97 -8.19
N ARG A 231 15.94 -19.75 -8.90
CA ARG A 231 15.93 -19.62 -10.37
C ARG A 231 16.80 -18.45 -10.84
N ALA A 232 16.74 -17.31 -10.16
CA ALA A 232 17.57 -16.15 -10.51
C ALA A 232 19.07 -16.44 -10.50
N LEU A 233 19.53 -17.28 -9.57
CA LEU A 233 20.93 -17.75 -9.53
C LEU A 233 21.23 -18.79 -10.60
N ASN A 234 20.36 -19.80 -10.72
CA ASN A 234 20.62 -20.95 -11.61
C ASN A 234 20.52 -20.58 -13.10
N ASP A 235 19.59 -19.70 -13.46
CA ASP A 235 19.35 -19.29 -14.85
C ASP A 235 20.24 -18.11 -15.28
N GLY A 236 21.08 -17.57 -14.38
CA GLY A 236 22.00 -16.48 -14.68
C GLY A 236 21.28 -15.17 -15.08
N VAL A 237 20.09 -14.93 -14.54
CA VAL A 237 19.27 -13.77 -14.86
C VAL A 237 19.90 -12.48 -14.35
N PHE A 238 20.58 -12.56 -13.21
CA PHE A 238 21.33 -11.44 -12.63
C PHE A 238 22.78 -11.47 -13.18
N ARG A 239 23.29 -10.30 -13.56
CA ARG A 239 24.61 -10.15 -14.21
C ARG A 239 25.58 -9.32 -13.37
N LYS A 240 25.07 -8.39 -12.55
CA LYS A 240 25.89 -7.55 -11.69
C LYS A 240 26.36 -8.37 -10.47
N PRO A 241 27.69 -8.40 -10.16
CA PRO A 241 28.22 -9.17 -9.04
C PRO A 241 27.55 -8.85 -7.69
N GLU A 242 27.34 -7.57 -7.42
CA GLU A 242 26.64 -7.12 -6.19
C GLU A 242 25.20 -7.61 -6.12
N ALA A 243 24.48 -7.65 -7.24
CA ALA A 243 23.12 -8.14 -7.30
C ALA A 243 23.07 -9.66 -7.08
N ILE A 244 24.03 -10.40 -7.66
CA ILE A 244 24.17 -11.87 -7.47
C ILE A 244 24.43 -12.19 -6.00
N GLU A 245 25.31 -11.44 -5.33
CA GLU A 245 25.59 -11.63 -3.90
C GLU A 245 24.31 -11.41 -3.06
N LEU A 246 23.56 -10.33 -3.32
CA LEU A 246 22.31 -10.04 -2.64
C LEU A 246 21.23 -11.13 -2.89
N VAL A 247 21.16 -11.68 -4.10
CA VAL A 247 20.26 -12.81 -4.40
C VAL A 247 20.65 -14.05 -3.59
N GLY A 248 21.96 -14.33 -3.45
CA GLY A 248 22.46 -15.42 -2.60
C GLY A 248 22.05 -15.24 -1.14
N GLN A 249 22.17 -14.03 -0.59
CA GLN A 249 21.73 -13.68 0.76
C GLN A 249 20.21 -13.82 0.89
N ALA A 250 19.44 -13.33 -0.08
CA ALA A 250 17.99 -13.48 -0.12
C ALA A 250 17.57 -14.95 -0.09
N ARG A 251 18.17 -15.80 -0.97
CA ARG A 251 17.89 -17.24 -1.02
C ARG A 251 18.12 -17.92 0.32
N ALA A 252 19.26 -17.65 0.96
CA ALA A 252 19.61 -18.22 2.25
C ALA A 252 18.61 -17.77 3.35
N ALA A 253 18.25 -16.51 3.35
CA ALA A 253 17.28 -15.97 4.30
C ALA A 253 15.87 -16.56 4.08
N PHE A 254 15.37 -16.65 2.85
CA PHE A 254 14.08 -17.31 2.55
C PHE A 254 14.07 -18.79 2.95
N ALA A 255 15.16 -19.52 2.74
CA ALA A 255 15.27 -20.91 3.20
C ALA A 255 15.11 -21.00 4.73
N ARG A 256 15.71 -20.07 5.47
CA ARG A 256 15.55 -19.99 6.92
C ARG A 256 14.10 -19.64 7.34
N VAL A 257 13.45 -18.72 6.62
CA VAL A 257 12.03 -18.38 6.88
C VAL A 257 11.13 -19.60 6.75
N LEU A 258 11.32 -20.41 5.69
CA LEU A 258 10.55 -21.63 5.49
C LEU A 258 10.72 -22.63 6.65
N VAL A 259 11.95 -22.84 7.12
CA VAL A 259 12.22 -23.71 8.27
C VAL A 259 11.55 -23.20 9.55
N LEU A 260 11.68 -21.91 9.85
CA LEU A 260 11.07 -21.31 11.04
C LEU A 260 9.54 -21.38 11.00
N ARG A 261 8.95 -21.12 9.83
CA ARG A 261 7.50 -21.25 9.61
C ARG A 261 7.00 -22.67 9.90
N ASP A 262 7.70 -23.68 9.38
CA ASP A 262 7.33 -25.09 9.59
C ASP A 262 7.51 -25.55 11.04
N GLN A 263 8.40 -24.90 11.78
CA GLN A 263 8.59 -25.09 13.24
C GLN A 263 7.53 -24.33 14.06
N GLY A 264 6.74 -23.46 13.46
CA GLY A 264 5.77 -22.63 14.16
C GLY A 264 6.36 -21.37 14.81
N GLU A 265 7.64 -21.07 14.58
CA GLU A 265 8.38 -19.91 15.08
C GLU A 265 8.04 -18.64 14.28
N LEU A 266 6.75 -18.27 14.29
CA LEU A 266 6.20 -17.27 13.36
C LEU A 266 6.76 -15.86 13.58
N GLU A 267 7.06 -15.47 14.82
CA GLU A 267 7.65 -14.17 15.11
C GLU A 267 9.05 -14.04 14.49
N GLU A 268 9.91 -15.04 14.72
CA GLU A 268 11.25 -15.09 14.15
C GLU A 268 11.18 -15.24 12.61
N ALA A 269 10.24 -16.02 12.08
CA ALA A 269 10.02 -16.14 10.63
C ALA A 269 9.70 -14.76 10.00
N ASN A 270 8.81 -13.98 10.61
CA ASN A 270 8.49 -12.63 10.15
C ASN A 270 9.72 -11.69 10.23
N ARG A 271 10.53 -11.80 11.27
CA ARG A 271 11.75 -11.00 11.43
C ARG A 271 12.78 -11.33 10.35
N VAL A 272 13.03 -12.61 10.07
CA VAL A 272 13.95 -13.03 9.01
C VAL A 272 13.38 -12.71 7.63
N LEU A 273 12.04 -12.73 7.46
CA LEU A 273 11.39 -12.35 6.20
C LEU A 273 11.69 -10.90 5.81
N THR A 274 11.80 -9.96 6.78
CA THR A 274 12.18 -8.58 6.46
C THR A 274 13.55 -8.50 5.82
N GLN A 275 14.53 -9.26 6.34
CA GLN A 275 15.88 -9.31 5.78
C GLN A 275 15.88 -9.95 4.39
N ALA A 276 15.18 -11.07 4.23
CA ALA A 276 15.04 -11.75 2.95
C ALA A 276 14.43 -10.84 1.87
N SER A 277 13.34 -10.16 2.22
CA SER A 277 12.67 -9.18 1.35
C SER A 277 13.58 -8.00 1.00
N ALA A 278 14.34 -7.48 1.97
CA ALA A 278 15.26 -6.37 1.74
C ALA A 278 16.40 -6.77 0.78
N TYR A 279 17.01 -7.94 0.97
CA TYR A 279 18.03 -8.44 0.05
C TYR A 279 17.48 -8.63 -1.36
N TRP A 280 16.31 -9.26 -1.49
CA TRP A 280 15.66 -9.46 -2.79
C TRP A 280 15.33 -8.14 -3.48
N THR A 281 14.75 -7.20 -2.77
CA THR A 281 14.41 -5.87 -3.32
C THR A 281 15.67 -5.10 -3.75
N ARG A 282 16.74 -5.14 -2.95
CA ARG A 282 18.01 -4.49 -3.31
C ARG A 282 18.67 -5.16 -4.51
N ALA A 283 18.63 -6.48 -4.60
CA ALA A 283 19.16 -7.21 -5.74
C ALA A 283 18.46 -6.82 -7.04
N THR A 284 17.13 -6.84 -7.05
CA THR A 284 16.32 -6.46 -8.22
C THR A 284 16.51 -4.99 -8.57
N TRP A 285 16.60 -4.11 -7.59
CA TRP A 285 16.93 -2.70 -7.81
C TRP A 285 18.29 -2.53 -8.49
N LYS A 286 19.34 -3.14 -7.94
CA LYS A 286 20.70 -3.10 -8.49
C LYS A 286 20.76 -3.60 -9.94
N GLU A 287 20.10 -4.72 -10.22
CA GLU A 287 20.14 -5.33 -11.54
C GLU A 287 19.36 -4.53 -12.58
N TYR A 288 18.12 -4.11 -12.25
CA TYR A 288 17.18 -3.63 -13.26
C TYR A 288 16.89 -2.14 -13.23
N VAL A 289 17.00 -1.49 -12.09
CA VAL A 289 16.42 -0.15 -11.89
C VAL A 289 17.50 0.93 -11.68
N GLU A 290 18.55 0.65 -10.93
CA GLU A 290 19.53 1.64 -10.50
C GLU A 290 20.16 2.40 -11.67
N ASP A 291 20.61 1.70 -12.71
CA ASP A 291 21.22 2.33 -13.88
C ASP A 291 20.23 3.19 -14.68
N TYR A 292 18.98 2.74 -14.73
CA TYR A 292 17.90 3.49 -15.37
C TYR A 292 17.62 4.78 -14.62
N VAL A 293 17.41 4.69 -13.31
CA VAL A 293 17.11 5.84 -12.45
C VAL A 293 18.27 6.86 -12.45
N SER A 294 19.53 6.40 -12.49
CA SER A 294 20.70 7.28 -12.48
C SER A 294 20.99 7.97 -13.81
N LYS A 295 20.51 7.45 -14.94
CA LYS A 295 20.89 7.88 -16.29
C LYS A 295 19.83 8.63 -17.08
N ARG A 296 18.54 8.60 -16.66
CA ARG A 296 17.42 9.20 -17.41
C ARG A 296 16.75 10.35 -16.66
N ASP A 297 16.55 11.47 -17.39
CA ASP A 297 15.82 12.64 -16.90
C ASP A 297 14.42 12.79 -17.50
N ASP A 298 14.07 11.97 -18.49
CA ASP A 298 12.79 12.00 -19.18
C ASP A 298 11.64 11.33 -18.40
N VAL A 299 10.44 11.47 -18.91
CA VAL A 299 9.19 10.97 -18.31
C VAL A 299 8.69 9.68 -18.99
N GLU A 300 9.48 9.11 -19.90
CA GLU A 300 9.10 7.90 -20.61
C GLU A 300 9.04 6.68 -19.65
N PRO A 301 8.26 5.64 -19.98
CA PRO A 301 8.27 4.37 -19.25
C PRO A 301 9.68 3.80 -19.12
N TYR A 302 9.98 3.19 -17.99
CA TYR A 302 11.35 2.76 -17.69
C TYR A 302 11.84 1.60 -18.58
N ARG A 303 10.96 0.84 -19.19
CA ARG A 303 11.28 -0.16 -20.22
C ARG A 303 10.30 -0.04 -21.36
N GLU A 304 10.82 0.16 -22.54
CA GLU A 304 10.09 -0.16 -23.74
C GLU A 304 10.13 -1.70 -23.88
N MET A 305 8.97 -2.31 -23.92
CA MET A 305 8.88 -3.70 -24.35
C MET A 305 9.31 -3.74 -25.81
N PRO A 306 10.08 -4.75 -26.24
CA PRO A 306 10.33 -4.94 -27.66
C PRO A 306 9.00 -4.91 -28.39
N ASP A 307 8.93 -4.18 -29.50
CA ASP A 307 7.76 -4.13 -30.36
C ASP A 307 7.62 -5.51 -31.02
N GLU A 308 7.05 -6.47 -30.30
CA GLU A 308 6.72 -7.78 -30.82
C GLU A 308 5.40 -7.71 -31.60
N GLY A 309 5.29 -6.73 -32.50
CA GLY A 309 4.24 -6.65 -33.52
C GLY A 309 2.88 -7.18 -33.07
N VAL A 310 2.16 -6.43 -32.21
CA VAL A 310 0.75 -6.70 -31.94
C VAL A 310 -0.09 -6.18 -33.09
#